data_e6a0e7f1bbbe053a1afd5d9c2ae18442
#
_entry.id   e6a0e7f1bbbe053a1afd5d9c2ae18442
#
_cell.length_a   1.000
_cell.length_b   1.000
_cell.length_c   1.000
_cell.angle_alpha   90.00
_cell.angle_beta   90.00
_cell.angle_gamma   90.00
#
_symmetry.space_group_name_H-M   'P 1'
#
loop_
_entity.id
_entity.type
_entity.pdbx_description
1 polymer ?
#
loop_
_entity_poly.entity_id
_entity_poly.type
_entity_poly.pdbx_seq_one_letter_code
_entity_poly.pdbx_strand_id
1 'polypeptide(L)'
;MQTWTEKQDLGNGIWVYKGVIKKEFDVINVLENTLGSVAGYGELSSEGKRYHWMPAYVGYQQLMPTYRDCNDFKFKKTDIEQDTSEDSLKLQALWQDLYDVKLPVVEDYSRMYNINNLKYWEAFNFIKYGPGQHFMEHHDHGFSYNCTVSLVSYINDDYEGGELFFRLQNLKVKAEAGDLFIFPSNFMYPHQAMPVTSGTKYSIVTMLDYNDKAHTEAFHNEKY
;
A
#
# COMPACT_ATOMS: atom_id res chain seq x y z
N MET A 1 -13.54 -17.63 -1.26
CA MET A 1 -14.14 -17.68 0.11
C MET A 1 -14.07 -16.29 0.70
N GLN A 2 -15.06 -15.83 1.48
CA GLN A 2 -15.03 -14.51 2.11
C GLN A 2 -13.90 -14.43 3.14
N THR A 3 -13.09 -13.37 3.08
CA THR A 3 -11.91 -13.19 3.95
C THR A 3 -12.09 -12.08 5.00
N TRP A 4 -13.20 -11.34 4.93
CA TRP A 4 -13.55 -10.26 5.85
C TRP A 4 -14.68 -10.65 6.81
N THR A 5 -14.76 -9.95 7.94
CA THR A 5 -15.82 -10.14 8.94
C THR A 5 -17.06 -9.30 8.64
N GLU A 6 -16.85 -8.07 8.13
CA GLU A 6 -17.89 -7.10 7.80
C GLU A 6 -17.43 -6.26 6.61
N LYS A 7 -18.37 -5.72 5.82
CA LYS A 7 -18.09 -4.68 4.83
C LYS A 7 -19.05 -3.51 5.00
N GLN A 8 -18.55 -2.31 4.79
CA GLN A 8 -19.31 -1.09 4.93
C GLN A 8 -19.12 -0.18 3.70
N ASP A 9 -20.22 0.31 3.16
CA ASP A 9 -20.22 1.36 2.14
C ASP A 9 -20.04 2.73 2.80
N LEU A 10 -18.97 3.42 2.45
CA LEU A 10 -18.66 4.77 2.90
C LEU A 10 -19.16 5.85 1.92
N GLY A 11 -19.84 5.42 0.87
CA GLY A 11 -20.35 6.26 -0.20
C GLY A 11 -19.35 6.48 -1.34
N ASN A 12 -19.89 6.92 -2.49
CA ASN A 12 -19.10 7.30 -3.65
C ASN A 12 -18.12 6.21 -4.17
N GLY A 13 -18.43 4.93 -3.96
CA GLY A 13 -17.55 3.84 -4.38
C GLY A 13 -16.36 3.58 -3.44
N ILE A 14 -16.34 4.20 -2.26
CA ILE A 14 -15.35 3.93 -1.22
C ILE A 14 -15.95 2.88 -0.27
N TRP A 15 -15.25 1.77 -0.11
CA TRP A 15 -15.66 0.68 0.79
C TRP A 15 -14.56 0.35 1.79
N VAL A 16 -14.98 -0.06 2.99
CA VAL A 16 -14.10 -0.70 3.97
C VAL A 16 -14.54 -2.13 4.18
N TYR A 17 -13.57 -3.03 4.16
CA TYR A 17 -13.69 -4.44 4.52
C TYR A 17 -12.93 -4.68 5.80
N LYS A 18 -13.64 -5.09 6.86
CA LYS A 18 -13.10 -5.26 8.20
C LYS A 18 -12.43 -6.62 8.39
N GLY A 19 -11.32 -6.63 9.11
CA GLY A 19 -10.63 -7.86 9.51
C GLY A 19 -10.09 -8.68 8.35
N VAL A 20 -9.70 -8.06 7.24
CA VAL A 20 -9.09 -8.73 6.08
C VAL A 20 -7.67 -9.17 6.40
N ILE A 21 -6.86 -8.25 6.95
CA ILE A 21 -5.49 -8.59 7.33
C ILE A 21 -5.53 -9.29 8.69
N LYS A 22 -5.13 -10.54 8.70
CA LYS A 22 -5.22 -11.39 9.89
C LYS A 22 -4.04 -11.15 10.82
N LYS A 23 -4.30 -11.17 12.13
CA LYS A 23 -3.25 -11.00 13.16
C LYS A 23 -2.19 -12.09 13.09
N GLU A 24 -2.57 -13.31 12.72
CA GLU A 24 -1.68 -14.44 12.55
C GLU A 24 -0.64 -14.30 11.44
N PHE A 25 -0.81 -13.34 10.52
CA PHE A 25 0.23 -13.03 9.52
C PHE A 25 1.43 -12.32 10.14
N ASP A 26 1.26 -11.77 11.33
CA ASP A 26 2.30 -11.11 12.12
C ASP A 26 3.17 -10.14 11.30
N VAL A 27 2.50 -9.37 10.44
CA VAL A 27 3.09 -8.55 9.38
C VAL A 27 4.20 -7.64 9.91
N ILE A 28 3.94 -6.93 11.04
CA ILE A 28 4.90 -5.99 11.61
C ILE A 28 6.16 -6.73 12.04
N ASN A 29 6.01 -7.83 12.76
CA ASN A 29 7.14 -8.60 13.25
C ASN A 29 7.96 -9.22 12.10
N VAL A 30 7.29 -9.70 11.04
CA VAL A 30 7.98 -10.19 9.83
C VAL A 30 8.80 -9.05 9.21
N LEU A 31 8.21 -7.86 9.02
CA LEU A 31 8.91 -6.72 8.42
C LEU A 31 10.09 -6.24 9.28
N GLU A 32 9.86 -6.00 10.58
CA GLU A 32 10.90 -5.44 11.46
C GLU A 32 12.07 -6.40 11.72
N ASN A 33 11.84 -7.72 11.64
CA ASN A 33 12.93 -8.71 11.75
C ASN A 33 13.65 -8.97 10.41
N THR A 34 12.96 -8.77 9.29
CA THR A 34 13.51 -9.06 7.96
C THR A 34 14.21 -7.85 7.36
N LEU A 35 13.61 -6.67 7.51
CA LEU A 35 14.15 -5.44 6.94
C LEU A 35 15.22 -4.84 7.84
N GLY A 36 16.26 -4.27 7.21
CA GLY A 36 17.25 -3.44 7.89
C GLY A 36 16.76 -2.02 8.10
N SER A 37 17.61 -1.23 8.77
CA SER A 37 17.43 0.20 8.97
C SER A 37 17.28 0.94 7.63
N VAL A 38 16.79 2.18 7.70
CA VAL A 38 16.56 3.00 6.52
C VAL A 38 17.86 3.24 5.76
N ALA A 39 17.86 2.92 4.47
CA ALA A 39 18.98 3.17 3.55
C ALA A 39 18.45 3.70 2.20
N GLY A 40 19.32 4.29 1.41
CA GLY A 40 18.99 4.83 0.08
C GLY A 40 18.78 3.74 -0.97
N TYR A 41 18.29 4.15 -2.12
CA TYR A 41 18.10 3.25 -3.26
C TYR A 41 19.44 2.66 -3.72
N GLY A 42 19.50 1.32 -3.82
CA GLY A 42 20.71 0.61 -4.26
C GLY A 42 21.81 0.49 -3.19
N GLU A 43 21.55 0.95 -1.97
CA GLU A 43 22.45 0.81 -0.83
C GLU A 43 22.09 -0.43 -0.01
N LEU A 44 22.98 -0.84 0.89
CA LEU A 44 22.67 -1.79 1.95
C LEU A 44 22.33 -1.02 3.22
N SER A 45 21.51 -1.62 4.09
CA SER A 45 21.30 -1.05 5.43
C SER A 45 22.60 -1.00 6.23
N SER A 46 22.61 -0.26 7.32
CA SER A 46 23.77 -0.21 8.24
C SER A 46 24.15 -1.59 8.79
N GLU A 47 23.19 -2.51 8.87
CA GLU A 47 23.38 -3.91 9.26
C GLU A 47 23.82 -4.81 8.09
N GLY A 48 24.00 -4.24 6.90
CA GLY A 48 24.34 -4.98 5.69
C GLY A 48 23.20 -5.82 5.10
N LYS A 49 21.95 -5.58 5.50
CA LYS A 49 20.78 -6.29 4.95
C LYS A 49 20.45 -5.79 3.55
N ARG A 50 20.13 -6.71 2.67
CA ARG A 50 19.68 -6.45 1.29
C ARG A 50 18.29 -5.82 1.25
N TYR A 51 17.38 -6.32 2.09
CA TYR A 51 16.04 -5.76 2.25
C TYR A 51 16.07 -4.78 3.40
N HIS A 52 15.59 -3.57 3.17
CA HIS A 52 15.61 -2.49 4.15
C HIS A 52 14.48 -1.49 3.89
N TRP A 53 14.12 -0.73 4.90
CA TRP A 53 13.26 0.41 4.73
C TRP A 53 13.95 1.48 3.88
N MET A 54 13.18 2.17 3.04
CA MET A 54 13.67 3.32 2.26
C MET A 54 12.88 4.57 2.61
N PRO A 55 13.47 5.76 2.54
CA PRO A 55 12.69 6.98 2.57
C PRO A 55 11.77 6.99 1.34
N ALA A 56 10.50 7.33 1.52
CA ALA A 56 9.54 7.26 0.43
C ALA A 56 9.80 8.36 -0.61
N TYR A 57 9.90 7.95 -1.87
CA TYR A 57 10.10 8.84 -3.00
C TYR A 57 8.76 9.26 -3.62
N VAL A 58 8.74 10.44 -4.26
CA VAL A 58 7.62 10.96 -5.05
C VAL A 58 8.04 11.04 -6.51
N GLY A 59 7.16 10.60 -7.41
CA GLY A 59 7.46 10.59 -8.84
C GLY A 59 8.76 9.84 -9.15
N TYR A 60 9.61 10.46 -9.99
CA TYR A 60 10.87 9.84 -10.39
C TYR A 60 11.96 10.13 -9.33
N GLN A 61 12.04 9.30 -8.29
CA GLN A 61 13.10 9.30 -7.28
C GLN A 61 13.36 10.66 -6.59
N GLN A 62 12.32 11.46 -6.38
CA GLN A 62 12.45 12.73 -5.67
C GLN A 62 12.08 12.57 -4.21
N LEU A 63 12.99 12.90 -3.31
CA LEU A 63 12.69 13.04 -1.89
C LEU A 63 12.01 14.39 -1.66
N MET A 64 10.75 14.35 -1.24
CA MET A 64 9.94 15.53 -0.92
C MET A 64 9.27 15.37 0.44
N PRO A 65 10.01 15.46 1.56
CA PRO A 65 9.47 15.19 2.90
C PRO A 65 8.33 16.13 3.30
N THR A 66 8.27 17.34 2.74
CA THR A 66 7.14 18.26 2.94
C THR A 66 5.85 17.79 2.29
N TYR A 67 5.93 16.86 1.34
CA TYR A 67 4.80 16.29 0.61
C TYR A 67 4.52 14.85 1.01
N ARG A 68 5.56 14.00 1.07
CA ARG A 68 5.49 12.61 1.49
C ARG A 68 6.65 12.30 2.43
N ASP A 69 6.36 12.24 3.71
CA ASP A 69 7.29 11.85 4.76
C ASP A 69 6.86 10.52 5.35
N CYS A 70 7.53 9.47 4.99
CA CYS A 70 7.37 8.12 5.53
C CYS A 70 8.52 7.24 5.07
N ASN A 71 8.60 6.03 5.62
CA ASN A 71 9.46 5.00 5.08
C ASN A 71 8.61 3.96 4.36
N ASP A 72 9.10 3.43 3.24
CA ASP A 72 8.41 2.36 2.53
C ASP A 72 9.35 1.20 2.17
N PHE A 73 8.72 0.06 1.90
CA PHE A 73 9.34 -1.10 1.31
C PHE A 73 8.37 -1.72 0.31
N LYS A 74 8.78 -1.74 -0.95
CA LYS A 74 7.89 -2.11 -2.06
C LYS A 74 8.46 -3.30 -2.83
N PHE A 75 7.68 -4.37 -2.99
CA PHE A 75 8.07 -5.52 -3.79
C PHE A 75 6.87 -6.30 -4.34
N LYS A 76 7.11 -7.00 -5.46
CA LYS A 76 6.30 -8.12 -5.95
C LYS A 76 6.98 -9.42 -5.55
N LYS A 77 6.19 -10.51 -5.40
CA LYS A 77 6.76 -11.84 -5.15
C LYS A 77 7.79 -12.22 -6.23
N THR A 78 7.49 -11.90 -7.49
CA THR A 78 8.36 -12.16 -8.64
C THR A 78 9.70 -11.43 -8.59
N ASP A 79 9.79 -10.31 -7.87
CA ASP A 79 11.04 -9.54 -7.76
C ASP A 79 12.09 -10.26 -6.90
N ILE A 80 11.62 -11.13 -5.99
CA ILE A 80 12.47 -11.81 -5.00
C ILE A 80 12.37 -13.33 -5.04
N GLU A 81 11.61 -13.93 -5.97
CA GLU A 81 11.38 -15.39 -6.03
C GLU A 81 12.64 -16.22 -6.30
N GLN A 82 13.67 -15.60 -6.90
CA GLN A 82 14.95 -16.25 -7.15
C GLN A 82 15.90 -16.22 -5.93
N ASP A 83 15.58 -15.40 -4.93
CA ASP A 83 16.33 -15.33 -3.69
C ASP A 83 15.79 -16.37 -2.70
N THR A 84 16.63 -17.35 -2.35
CA THR A 84 16.30 -18.43 -1.41
C THR A 84 16.76 -18.17 0.01
N SER A 85 17.19 -16.94 0.32
CA SER A 85 17.54 -16.56 1.69
C SER A 85 16.32 -16.67 2.62
N GLU A 86 16.56 -16.88 3.91
CA GLU A 86 15.51 -16.98 4.91
C GLU A 86 14.62 -15.73 4.92
N ASP A 87 15.21 -14.54 4.81
CA ASP A 87 14.50 -13.27 4.77
C ASP A 87 13.59 -13.18 3.52
N SER A 88 14.10 -13.58 2.35
CA SER A 88 13.29 -13.61 1.13
C SER A 88 12.14 -14.61 1.22
N LEU A 89 12.35 -15.80 1.76
CA LEU A 89 11.29 -16.79 1.91
C LEU A 89 10.18 -16.32 2.84
N LYS A 90 10.52 -15.62 3.93
CA LYS A 90 9.53 -14.99 4.83
C LYS A 90 8.71 -13.92 4.11
N LEU A 91 9.36 -13.06 3.33
CA LEU A 91 8.68 -12.02 2.54
C LEU A 91 7.79 -12.61 1.45
N GLN A 92 8.23 -13.66 0.77
CA GLN A 92 7.42 -14.37 -0.23
C GLN A 92 6.17 -15.01 0.37
N ALA A 93 6.30 -15.64 1.54
CA ALA A 93 5.18 -16.20 2.28
C ALA A 93 4.19 -15.12 2.70
N LEU A 94 4.67 -14.03 3.31
CA LEU A 94 3.84 -12.89 3.69
C LEU A 94 3.10 -12.29 2.48
N TRP A 95 3.78 -12.14 1.34
CA TRP A 95 3.14 -11.65 0.12
C TRP A 95 1.99 -12.54 -0.33
N GLN A 96 2.19 -13.88 -0.27
CA GLN A 96 1.16 -14.84 -0.67
C GLN A 96 -0.05 -14.78 0.26
N ASP A 97 0.17 -14.77 1.57
CA ASP A 97 -0.91 -14.68 2.58
C ASP A 97 -1.75 -13.41 2.37
N LEU A 98 -1.07 -12.27 2.14
CA LEU A 98 -1.75 -10.99 1.88
C LEU A 98 -2.51 -10.99 0.56
N TYR A 99 -1.96 -11.58 -0.49
CA TYR A 99 -2.63 -11.73 -1.78
C TYR A 99 -3.90 -12.56 -1.65
N ASP A 100 -3.82 -13.72 -0.98
CA ASP A 100 -4.92 -14.66 -0.85
C ASP A 100 -6.11 -14.07 -0.09
N VAL A 101 -5.87 -13.16 0.88
CA VAL A 101 -6.96 -12.49 1.60
C VAL A 101 -7.49 -11.24 0.91
N LYS A 102 -6.68 -10.56 0.09
CA LYS A 102 -7.10 -9.37 -0.66
C LYS A 102 -7.85 -9.71 -1.95
N LEU A 103 -7.48 -10.81 -2.62
CA LEU A 103 -8.10 -11.20 -3.89
C LEU A 103 -9.64 -11.30 -3.81
N PRO A 104 -10.25 -11.98 -2.82
CA PRO A 104 -11.71 -12.03 -2.70
C PRO A 104 -12.37 -10.66 -2.50
N VAL A 105 -11.69 -9.70 -1.85
CA VAL A 105 -12.17 -8.32 -1.69
C VAL A 105 -12.23 -7.63 -3.05
N VAL A 106 -11.17 -7.74 -3.85
CA VAL A 106 -11.11 -7.19 -5.21
C VAL A 106 -12.18 -7.80 -6.10
N GLU A 107 -12.39 -9.11 -6.03
CA GLU A 107 -13.44 -9.80 -6.77
C GLU A 107 -14.85 -9.33 -6.37
N ASP A 108 -15.10 -9.14 -5.08
CA ASP A 108 -16.38 -8.65 -4.57
C ASP A 108 -16.65 -7.22 -5.05
N TYR A 109 -15.67 -6.33 -4.91
CA TYR A 109 -15.74 -4.96 -5.39
C TYR A 109 -15.93 -4.88 -6.91
N SER A 110 -15.18 -5.69 -7.66
CA SER A 110 -15.27 -5.75 -9.11
C SER A 110 -16.66 -6.17 -9.59
N ARG A 111 -17.29 -7.13 -8.92
CA ARG A 111 -18.67 -7.55 -9.22
C ARG A 111 -19.67 -6.42 -8.97
N MET A 112 -19.52 -5.68 -7.86
CA MET A 112 -20.47 -4.60 -7.51
C MET A 112 -20.48 -3.49 -8.58
N TYR A 113 -19.31 -3.16 -9.13
CA TYR A 113 -19.17 -2.07 -10.10
C TYR A 113 -19.02 -2.53 -11.55
N ASN A 114 -19.13 -3.82 -11.81
CA ASN A 114 -18.94 -4.42 -13.13
C ASN A 114 -17.59 -4.04 -13.79
N ILE A 115 -16.54 -3.92 -12.99
CA ILE A 115 -15.16 -3.65 -13.42
C ILE A 115 -14.39 -4.96 -13.50
N ASN A 116 -14.68 -5.76 -14.52
CA ASN A 116 -14.05 -7.06 -14.68
C ASN A 116 -12.61 -6.95 -15.17
N ASN A 117 -11.80 -7.99 -14.89
CA ASN A 117 -10.44 -8.14 -15.39
C ASN A 117 -9.39 -7.17 -14.81
N LEU A 118 -9.47 -6.79 -13.55
CA LEU A 118 -8.36 -6.18 -12.83
C LEU A 118 -7.26 -7.24 -12.61
N LYS A 119 -6.43 -7.45 -13.62
CA LYS A 119 -5.43 -8.54 -13.66
C LYS A 119 -4.04 -8.09 -13.24
N TYR A 120 -3.75 -6.81 -13.41
CA TYR A 120 -2.48 -6.26 -12.98
C TYR A 120 -2.56 -5.84 -11.53
N TRP A 121 -1.71 -6.44 -10.71
CA TRP A 121 -1.47 -6.05 -9.33
C TRP A 121 -0.10 -5.40 -9.26
N GLU A 122 -0.04 -4.19 -8.79
CA GLU A 122 1.22 -3.55 -8.47
C GLU A 122 1.90 -4.25 -7.28
N ALA A 123 3.15 -3.93 -7.03
CA ALA A 123 3.84 -4.37 -5.84
C ALA A 123 3.06 -3.98 -4.57
N PHE A 124 3.15 -4.79 -3.54
CA PHE A 124 2.72 -4.38 -2.21
C PHE A 124 3.71 -3.36 -1.67
N ASN A 125 3.20 -2.17 -1.39
CA ASN A 125 3.98 -1.10 -0.81
C ASN A 125 3.68 -1.03 0.69
N PHE A 126 4.57 -1.58 1.50
CA PHE A 126 4.53 -1.50 2.95
C PHE A 126 5.03 -0.12 3.38
N ILE A 127 4.23 0.57 4.19
CA ILE A 127 4.51 1.94 4.58
C ILE A 127 4.49 2.05 6.10
N LYS A 128 5.52 2.73 6.62
CA LYS A 128 5.72 2.99 8.04
C LYS A 128 5.77 4.49 8.28
N TYR A 129 4.83 4.99 9.10
CA TYR A 129 4.75 6.39 9.52
C TYR A 129 5.03 6.51 11.01
N GLY A 130 6.04 7.28 11.36
CA GLY A 130 6.30 7.72 12.73
C GLY A 130 5.61 9.06 13.04
N PRO A 131 5.77 9.58 14.29
CA PRO A 131 5.21 10.88 14.68
C PRO A 131 5.65 12.02 13.75
N GLY A 132 4.69 12.84 13.32
CA GLY A 132 4.87 13.93 12.36
C GLY A 132 4.79 13.49 10.89
N GLN A 133 5.00 12.22 10.59
CA GLN A 133 5.04 11.71 9.23
C GLN A 133 3.63 11.65 8.61
N HIS A 134 3.58 11.87 7.29
CA HIS A 134 2.33 12.05 6.55
C HIS A 134 2.52 11.81 5.05
N PHE A 135 1.41 11.79 4.32
CA PHE A 135 1.39 11.95 2.87
C PHE A 135 0.30 12.94 2.50
N MET A 136 0.71 14.06 1.88
CA MET A 136 -0.19 15.14 1.47
C MET A 136 -1.22 14.67 0.45
N GLU A 137 -2.25 15.49 0.20
CA GLU A 137 -3.31 15.19 -0.74
C GLU A 137 -2.75 14.85 -2.14
N HIS A 138 -3.16 13.71 -2.66
CA HIS A 138 -2.81 13.20 -3.97
C HIS A 138 -3.94 12.30 -4.48
N HIS A 139 -3.87 11.94 -5.75
CA HIS A 139 -4.61 10.83 -6.34
C HIS A 139 -3.60 9.84 -6.92
N ASP A 140 -3.95 8.58 -6.95
CA ASP A 140 -3.00 7.52 -7.33
C ASP A 140 -2.85 7.39 -8.84
N HIS A 141 -3.96 7.55 -9.59
CA HIS A 141 -3.93 7.57 -11.05
C HIS A 141 -3.40 8.91 -11.55
N GLY A 142 -2.31 8.92 -12.26
CA GLY A 142 -1.68 10.13 -12.79
C GLY A 142 -1.16 9.96 -14.20
N PHE A 143 -0.56 11.02 -14.70
CA PHE A 143 -0.02 11.08 -16.04
C PHE A 143 1.07 10.02 -16.31
N SER A 144 1.94 9.77 -15.33
CA SER A 144 3.04 8.81 -15.43
C SER A 144 2.71 7.44 -14.81
N TYR A 145 1.50 7.26 -14.30
CA TYR A 145 1.12 6.05 -13.59
C TYR A 145 -0.38 5.78 -13.70
N ASN A 146 -0.73 4.72 -14.40
CA ASN A 146 -2.12 4.30 -14.55
C ASN A 146 -2.51 3.33 -13.44
N CYS A 147 -3.61 3.61 -12.76
CA CYS A 147 -4.29 2.64 -11.89
C CYS A 147 -5.80 2.90 -11.88
N THR A 148 -6.56 1.82 -11.78
CA THR A 148 -8.01 1.87 -11.80
C THR A 148 -8.58 1.88 -10.39
N VAL A 149 -8.02 1.06 -9.50
CA VAL A 149 -8.49 0.87 -8.13
C VAL A 149 -7.31 0.86 -7.18
N SER A 150 -7.48 1.54 -6.05
CA SER A 150 -6.50 1.60 -4.96
C SER A 150 -7.00 0.82 -3.75
N LEU A 151 -6.10 0.09 -3.13
CA LEU A 151 -6.29 -0.63 -1.87
C LEU A 151 -5.34 -0.07 -0.82
N VAL A 152 -5.89 0.28 0.35
CA VAL A 152 -5.10 0.65 1.52
C VAL A 152 -5.48 -0.27 2.68
N SER A 153 -4.55 -1.12 3.10
CA SER A 153 -4.75 -2.03 4.23
C SER A 153 -4.03 -1.50 5.47
N TYR A 154 -4.64 -1.62 6.62
CA TYR A 154 -4.11 -1.16 7.90
C TYR A 154 -3.71 -2.37 8.75
N ILE A 155 -2.49 -2.35 9.27
CA ILE A 155 -1.91 -3.49 9.98
C ILE A 155 -2.13 -3.36 11.49
N ASN A 156 -2.08 -2.11 11.99
CA ASN A 156 -2.26 -1.79 13.39
C ASN A 156 -3.16 -0.55 13.57
N ASP A 157 -3.57 -0.30 14.79
CA ASP A 157 -4.40 0.84 15.19
C ASP A 157 -3.94 1.50 16.51
N ASP A 158 -2.81 1.04 17.05
CA ASP A 158 -2.18 1.53 18.28
C ASP A 158 -1.32 2.79 18.06
N TYR A 159 -1.83 3.72 17.26
CA TYR A 159 -1.26 5.03 16.98
C TYR A 159 -2.35 6.11 17.03
N GLU A 160 -1.97 7.38 17.17
CA GLU A 160 -2.87 8.52 17.10
C GLU A 160 -2.64 9.37 15.85
N GLY A 161 -3.67 10.06 15.38
CA GLY A 161 -3.65 10.72 14.07
C GLY A 161 -3.67 9.71 12.92
N GLY A 162 -3.03 10.04 11.81
CA GLY A 162 -2.81 9.13 10.69
C GLY A 162 -4.09 8.69 9.94
N GLU A 163 -5.19 9.44 10.08
CA GLU A 163 -6.46 9.15 9.42
C GLU A 163 -6.30 9.20 7.90
N LEU A 164 -7.13 8.43 7.20
CA LEU A 164 -7.34 8.55 5.76
C LEU A 164 -8.41 9.61 5.50
N PHE A 165 -8.07 10.65 4.75
CA PHE A 165 -8.98 11.75 4.46
C PHE A 165 -9.20 11.92 2.97
N PHE A 166 -10.44 11.84 2.53
CA PHE A 166 -10.92 12.13 1.17
C PHE A 166 -11.61 13.50 1.18
N ARG A 167 -10.92 14.52 0.66
CA ARG A 167 -11.42 15.90 0.73
C ARG A 167 -12.73 16.11 -0.04
N LEU A 168 -12.80 15.61 -1.29
CA LEU A 168 -14.01 15.84 -2.12
C LEU A 168 -15.23 15.11 -1.59
N GLN A 169 -15.05 13.98 -0.91
CA GLN A 169 -16.12 13.21 -0.28
C GLN A 169 -16.42 13.68 1.14
N ASN A 170 -15.63 14.64 1.67
CA ASN A 170 -15.68 15.07 3.07
C ASN A 170 -15.68 13.90 4.05
N LEU A 171 -14.86 12.90 3.76
CA LEU A 171 -14.76 11.65 4.50
C LEU A 171 -13.40 11.56 5.18
N LYS A 172 -13.39 11.52 6.52
CA LYS A 172 -12.21 11.27 7.32
C LYS A 172 -12.45 10.02 8.16
N VAL A 173 -11.57 9.04 8.05
CA VAL A 173 -11.70 7.76 8.74
C VAL A 173 -10.42 7.39 9.47
N LYS A 174 -10.57 6.93 10.72
CA LYS A 174 -9.54 6.20 11.46
C LYS A 174 -9.78 4.73 11.23
N ALA A 175 -8.79 4.05 10.67
CA ALA A 175 -8.88 2.63 10.42
C ALA A 175 -8.60 1.81 11.69
N GLU A 176 -9.16 0.63 11.76
CA GLU A 176 -8.84 -0.40 12.75
C GLU A 176 -7.83 -1.40 12.17
N ALA A 177 -7.12 -2.10 13.05
CA ALA A 177 -6.21 -3.16 12.63
C ALA A 177 -6.93 -4.23 11.82
N GLY A 178 -6.41 -4.55 10.65
CA GLY A 178 -7.00 -5.52 9.72
C GLY A 178 -7.93 -4.93 8.67
N ASP A 179 -8.25 -3.64 8.73
CA ASP A 179 -9.12 -2.99 7.74
C ASP A 179 -8.45 -2.90 6.37
N LEU A 180 -9.26 -3.05 5.32
CA LEU A 180 -8.89 -2.79 3.94
C LEU A 180 -9.89 -1.82 3.31
N PHE A 181 -9.41 -0.66 2.91
CA PHE A 181 -10.16 0.30 2.10
C PHE A 181 -9.90 0.06 0.63
N ILE A 182 -10.96 0.12 -0.18
CA ILE A 182 -10.88 0.01 -1.64
C ILE A 182 -11.71 1.13 -2.27
N PHE A 183 -11.14 1.80 -3.27
CA PHE A 183 -11.74 2.96 -3.91
C PHE A 183 -11.16 3.21 -5.32
N PRO A 184 -11.87 3.98 -6.18
CA PRO A 184 -11.33 4.38 -7.48
C PRO A 184 -10.10 5.28 -7.33
N SER A 185 -9.10 5.09 -8.18
CA SER A 185 -7.79 5.76 -8.07
C SER A 185 -7.72 7.15 -8.71
N ASN A 186 -8.75 7.57 -9.46
CA ASN A 186 -8.68 8.75 -10.32
C ASN A 186 -8.77 10.09 -9.54
N PHE A 187 -8.66 11.20 -10.28
CA PHE A 187 -8.64 12.58 -9.75
C PHE A 187 -9.88 12.99 -8.94
N MET A 188 -10.98 12.24 -9.03
CA MET A 188 -12.16 12.46 -8.20
C MET A 188 -12.01 11.94 -6.76
N TYR A 189 -10.95 11.20 -6.48
CA TYR A 189 -10.65 10.62 -5.17
C TYR A 189 -9.30 11.13 -4.60
N PRO A 190 -9.12 12.48 -4.52
CA PRO A 190 -7.96 13.00 -3.84
C PRO A 190 -8.03 12.63 -2.36
N HIS A 191 -6.95 12.06 -1.88
CA HIS A 191 -6.86 11.60 -0.51
C HIS A 191 -5.48 11.87 0.10
N GLN A 192 -5.42 11.84 1.42
CA GLN A 192 -4.18 12.03 2.16
C GLN A 192 -4.10 11.11 3.38
N ALA A 193 -2.90 10.74 3.76
CA ALA A 193 -2.63 10.20 5.09
C ALA A 193 -2.30 11.37 6.02
N MET A 194 -3.22 11.65 6.97
CA MET A 194 -3.02 12.72 7.96
C MET A 194 -1.78 12.43 8.79
N PRO A 195 -1.15 13.47 9.37
CA PRO A 195 0.01 13.28 10.23
C PRO A 195 -0.29 12.32 11.39
N VAL A 196 0.60 11.36 11.61
CA VAL A 196 0.62 10.56 12.83
C VAL A 196 1.08 11.47 13.98
N THR A 197 0.35 11.49 15.09
CA THR A 197 0.69 12.34 16.24
C THR A 197 1.43 11.59 17.33
N SER A 198 1.16 10.29 17.49
CA SER A 198 1.93 9.41 18.37
C SER A 198 1.85 7.95 17.91
N GLY A 199 2.78 7.13 18.34
CA GLY A 199 2.89 5.73 17.91
C GLY A 199 3.50 5.57 16.52
N THR A 200 3.38 4.38 15.96
CA THR A 200 3.86 4.06 14.60
C THR A 200 2.73 3.39 13.82
N LYS A 201 2.37 3.97 12.69
CA LYS A 201 1.34 3.43 11.79
C LYS A 201 1.99 2.56 10.73
N TYR A 202 1.45 1.36 10.53
CA TYR A 202 1.81 0.46 9.44
C TYR A 202 0.61 0.25 8.50
N SER A 203 0.84 0.43 7.21
CA SER A 203 -0.16 0.21 6.17
C SER A 203 0.46 -0.45 4.94
N ILE A 204 -0.39 -1.03 4.08
CA ILE A 204 0.00 -1.60 2.80
C ILE A 204 -0.85 -0.97 1.71
N VAL A 205 -0.21 -0.30 0.77
CA VAL A 205 -0.87 0.23 -0.42
C VAL A 205 -0.64 -0.74 -1.59
N THR A 206 -1.68 -0.96 -2.37
CA THR A 206 -1.63 -1.79 -3.57
C THR A 206 -2.56 -1.19 -4.60
N MET A 207 -2.07 -0.98 -5.80
CA MET A 207 -2.87 -0.45 -6.91
C MET A 207 -3.13 -1.54 -7.94
N LEU A 208 -4.30 -1.49 -8.56
CA LEU A 208 -4.71 -2.45 -9.57
C LEU A 208 -5.08 -1.76 -10.88
N ASP A 209 -4.78 -2.45 -11.98
CA ASP A 209 -5.20 -2.02 -13.31
C ASP A 209 -5.63 -3.22 -14.16
N TYR A 210 -6.16 -2.95 -15.34
CA TYR A 210 -6.61 -3.99 -16.27
C TYR A 210 -5.45 -4.78 -16.89
N ASN A 211 -4.30 -4.14 -17.07
CA ASN A 211 -3.11 -4.75 -17.67
C ASN A 211 -1.83 -4.00 -17.27
N ASP A 212 -0.68 -4.54 -17.64
CA ASP A 212 0.65 -4.00 -17.32
C ASP A 212 1.22 -3.03 -18.38
N LYS A 213 0.49 -2.73 -19.44
CA LYS A 213 1.02 -1.96 -20.59
C LYS A 213 1.51 -0.57 -20.20
N ALA A 214 0.79 0.10 -19.31
CA ALA A 214 1.14 1.43 -18.81
C ALA A 214 2.13 1.40 -17.64
N HIS A 215 2.67 0.22 -17.29
CA HIS A 215 3.57 0.00 -16.16
C HIS A 215 4.95 -0.50 -16.59
N THR A 216 5.27 -0.38 -17.89
CA THR A 216 6.58 -0.75 -18.43
C THR A 216 7.55 0.43 -18.35
N GLU A 217 8.85 0.13 -18.26
CA GLU A 217 9.89 1.17 -18.27
C GLU A 217 9.83 2.06 -19.52
N ALA A 218 9.46 1.50 -20.67
CA ALA A 218 9.31 2.25 -21.91
C ALA A 218 8.25 3.36 -21.79
N PHE A 219 7.11 3.07 -21.16
CA PHE A 219 6.05 4.05 -20.93
C PHE A 219 6.50 5.17 -19.99
N HIS A 220 7.23 4.83 -18.92
CA HIS A 220 7.72 5.81 -17.96
C HIS A 220 8.87 6.69 -18.48
N ASN A 221 9.56 6.25 -19.53
CA ASN A 221 10.67 6.98 -20.15
C ASN A 221 10.27 7.87 -21.33
N GLU A 222 9.01 7.84 -21.76
CA GLU A 222 8.51 8.79 -22.76
C GLU A 222 8.57 10.21 -22.18
N LYS A 223 9.48 11.02 -22.73
CA LYS A 223 9.55 12.44 -22.42
C LYS A 223 8.47 13.16 -23.24
N TYR A 224 7.51 13.70 -22.55
CA TYR A 224 6.55 14.65 -23.11
C TYR A 224 7.09 16.06 -23.08
#